data_78c318255e7d6d2786a90f33693a1014
#
_entry.id   78c318255e7d6d2786a90f33693a1014
#
_cell.length_a   1.000
_cell.length_b   1.000
_cell.length_c   1.000
_cell.angle_alpha   90.00
_cell.angle_beta   90.00
_cell.angle_gamma   90.00
#
_symmetry.space_group_name_H-M   'P 1'
#
loop_
_entity.id
_entity.type
_entity.pdbx_description
1 polymer ?
#
loop_
_entity_poly.entity_id
_entity_poly.type
_entity_poly.pdbx_seq_one_letter_code
_entity_poly.pdbx_strand_id
1 'polypeptide(L)'
;ERFFQNNIKCKNVVLVCGSGYGSSRLLEVQLNKVFHDKINILQCLSFNQFLASELSDVDIIISTIPLNHDSIPIVLVDLKLLKKDIENISKSITNNSHIYSNLLDNFFDKNLFIVNPKIKDKDELIKLMCNKLTQSEIVFPSFAESVFYRESLSSTNIDDFLAIPHPMELSSIRTKICISILNEPIYWSEDSTVKLIMMLAINKDDYIKINSIYDILLKIIHDNDIRDSISNCNDFDNFLSIIKSIV
;
A
#
# COMPACT_ATOMS: atom_id res chain seq x y z
N GLU A 1 30.48 -24.47 2.83
CA GLU A 1 29.32 -23.96 3.55
C GLU A 1 29.34 -22.44 3.42
N ARG A 2 28.57 -21.89 2.44
CA ARG A 2 28.35 -20.43 2.31
C ARG A 2 27.12 -20.09 3.10
N PHE A 3 27.30 -19.46 4.25
CA PHE A 3 26.25 -18.81 5.00
C PHE A 3 25.60 -17.71 4.15
N PHE A 4 24.32 -17.88 3.84
CA PHE A 4 23.46 -16.78 3.39
C PHE A 4 23.35 -15.77 4.53
N GLN A 5 24.16 -14.72 4.51
CA GLN A 5 23.92 -13.53 5.30
C GLN A 5 22.66 -12.85 4.71
N ASN A 6 21.52 -13.00 5.37
CA ASN A 6 20.38 -12.13 5.17
C ASN A 6 20.84 -10.71 5.52
N ASN A 7 21.10 -9.89 4.50
CA ASN A 7 21.31 -8.45 4.67
C ASN A 7 20.00 -7.82 5.08
N ILE A 8 19.66 -7.85 6.37
CA ILE A 8 18.56 -7.06 6.94
C ILE A 8 19.05 -5.61 6.89
N LYS A 9 18.48 -4.80 6.00
CA LYS A 9 18.75 -3.36 5.95
C LYS A 9 18.40 -2.75 7.30
N CYS A 10 19.32 -2.00 7.89
CA CYS A 10 19.10 -1.30 9.15
C CYS A 10 17.88 -0.38 9.03
N LYS A 11 16.92 -0.48 9.98
CA LYS A 11 15.65 0.25 9.97
C LYS A 11 15.77 1.57 10.72
N ASN A 12 15.35 2.66 10.10
CA ASN A 12 15.29 3.96 10.73
C ASN A 12 14.10 4.05 11.68
N VAL A 13 14.37 4.38 12.93
CA VAL A 13 13.39 4.36 14.01
C VAL A 13 13.27 5.73 14.66
N VAL A 14 12.05 6.17 14.95
CA VAL A 14 11.76 7.29 15.84
C VAL A 14 11.16 6.74 17.13
N LEU A 15 11.70 7.20 18.28
CA LEU A 15 11.13 6.89 19.57
C LEU A 15 10.19 8.00 20.02
N VAL A 16 9.00 7.65 20.50
CA VAL A 16 8.08 8.60 21.12
C VAL A 16 7.78 8.18 22.54
N CYS A 17 8.09 9.05 23.49
CA CYS A 17 7.94 8.73 24.91
C CYS A 17 7.05 9.76 25.63
N GLY A 18 6.05 9.25 26.37
CA GLY A 18 5.16 10.10 27.18
C GLY A 18 5.74 10.58 28.50
N SER A 19 6.85 10.00 28.97
CA SER A 19 7.37 10.18 30.34
C SER A 19 8.59 11.12 30.42
N GLY A 20 8.92 11.82 29.33
CA GLY A 20 10.02 12.82 29.33
C GLY A 20 11.38 12.26 28.92
N TYR A 21 12.39 13.15 28.87
CA TYR A 21 13.71 12.91 28.29
C TYR A 21 14.49 11.74 28.91
N GLY A 22 14.43 11.58 30.24
CA GLY A 22 15.18 10.51 30.94
C GLY A 22 14.68 9.12 30.58
N SER A 23 13.37 8.96 30.43
CA SER A 23 12.73 7.69 30.09
C SER A 23 12.98 7.28 28.64
N SER A 24 12.94 8.25 27.71
CA SER A 24 13.25 7.99 26.29
C SER A 24 14.71 7.57 26.11
N ARG A 25 15.64 8.15 26.87
CA ARG A 25 17.06 7.79 26.82
C ARG A 25 17.32 6.38 27.34
N LEU A 26 16.60 5.98 28.42
CA LEU A 26 16.69 4.61 28.93
C LEU A 26 16.20 3.59 27.91
N LEU A 27 15.06 3.85 27.27
CA LEU A 27 14.50 2.98 26.23
C LEU A 27 15.44 2.90 25.02
N GLU A 28 16.02 4.01 24.58
CA GLU A 28 17.00 4.07 23.50
C GLU A 28 18.21 3.16 23.78
N VAL A 29 18.79 3.26 24.98
CA VAL A 29 19.93 2.40 25.38
C VAL A 29 19.55 0.92 25.37
N GLN A 30 18.36 0.57 25.88
CA GLN A 30 17.88 -0.81 25.88
C GLN A 30 17.66 -1.34 24.45
N LEU A 31 17.04 -0.53 23.57
CA LEU A 31 16.79 -0.90 22.18
C LEU A 31 18.09 -1.09 21.41
N ASN A 32 19.06 -0.18 21.55
CA ASN A 32 20.37 -0.31 20.93
C ASN A 32 21.12 -1.56 21.42
N LYS A 33 20.97 -1.93 22.70
CA LYS A 33 21.58 -3.15 23.25
C LYS A 33 20.98 -4.43 22.66
N VAL A 34 19.67 -4.43 22.41
CA VAL A 34 18.93 -5.62 21.93
C VAL A 34 19.01 -5.76 20.42
N PHE A 35 18.87 -4.65 19.68
CA PHE A 35 18.72 -4.66 18.24
C PHE A 35 19.97 -4.23 17.46
N HIS A 36 20.96 -3.65 18.13
CA HIS A 36 22.28 -3.30 17.62
C HIS A 36 22.27 -2.79 16.17
N ASP A 37 22.68 -3.60 15.22
CA ASP A 37 22.84 -3.24 13.79
C ASP A 37 21.52 -3.29 12.99
N LYS A 38 20.40 -3.63 13.64
CA LYS A 38 19.11 -3.81 12.95
C LYS A 38 18.26 -2.55 12.94
N ILE A 39 18.54 -1.61 13.85
CA ILE A 39 17.83 -0.34 13.95
C ILE A 39 18.81 0.83 14.04
N ASN A 40 18.39 1.95 13.45
CA ASN A 40 19.05 3.25 13.56
C ASN A 40 18.06 4.23 14.18
N ILE A 41 18.28 4.64 15.44
CA ILE A 41 17.39 5.56 16.13
C ILE A 41 17.72 6.99 15.68
N LEU A 42 16.87 7.56 14.84
CA LEU A 42 17.04 8.90 14.29
C LEU A 42 16.78 9.98 15.34
N GLN A 43 15.69 9.84 16.09
CA GLN A 43 15.22 10.85 17.03
C GLN A 43 14.47 10.21 18.21
N CYS A 44 14.52 10.90 19.36
CA CYS A 44 13.67 10.63 20.52
C CYS A 44 12.77 11.85 20.73
N LEU A 45 11.47 11.72 20.56
CA LEU A 45 10.49 12.80 20.57
C LEU A 45 9.54 12.68 21.76
N SER A 46 9.12 13.80 22.28
CA SER A 46 7.91 13.90 23.10
C SER A 46 6.67 13.84 22.19
N PHE A 47 5.48 13.61 22.78
CA PHE A 47 4.23 13.62 22.02
C PHE A 47 4.00 14.91 21.21
N ASN A 48 4.26 16.08 21.81
CA ASN A 48 4.08 17.35 21.14
C ASN A 48 5.10 17.56 19.99
N GLN A 49 6.32 17.08 20.17
CA GLN A 49 7.32 17.12 19.11
C GLN A 49 6.96 16.18 17.96
N PHE A 50 6.45 14.99 18.26
CA PHE A 50 5.98 14.05 17.27
C PHE A 50 4.88 14.65 16.38
N LEU A 51 3.89 15.33 16.96
CA LEU A 51 2.81 15.99 16.22
C LEU A 51 3.30 17.14 15.31
N ALA A 52 4.45 17.74 15.63
CA ALA A 52 5.03 18.86 14.88
C ALA A 52 6.16 18.44 13.92
N SER A 53 6.52 17.16 13.89
CA SER A 53 7.67 16.66 13.13
C SER A 53 7.25 16.12 11.76
N GLU A 54 8.04 16.44 10.74
CA GLU A 54 8.03 15.70 9.48
C GLU A 54 8.89 14.45 9.64
N LEU A 55 8.29 13.28 9.46
CA LEU A 55 8.94 11.98 9.63
C LEU A 55 9.39 11.40 8.29
N SER A 56 10.26 12.13 7.59
CA SER A 56 10.92 11.61 6.39
C SER A 56 11.94 10.53 6.77
N ASP A 57 12.04 9.48 5.94
CA ASP A 57 12.99 8.37 6.11
C ASP A 57 12.82 7.55 7.40
N VAL A 58 11.64 7.51 8.01
CA VAL A 58 11.33 6.71 9.19
C VAL A 58 10.62 5.41 8.78
N ASP A 59 11.21 4.28 9.13
CA ASP A 59 10.62 2.94 8.86
C ASP A 59 9.64 2.49 9.95
N ILE A 60 9.89 2.85 11.22
CA ILE A 60 9.12 2.37 12.37
C ILE A 60 9.08 3.45 13.46
N ILE A 61 7.92 3.63 14.07
CA ILE A 61 7.76 4.41 15.30
C ILE A 61 7.66 3.43 16.47
N ILE A 62 8.54 3.56 17.45
CA ILE A 62 8.43 2.82 18.74
C ILE A 62 7.93 3.81 19.80
N SER A 63 6.81 3.51 20.42
CA SER A 63 6.16 4.44 21.35
C SER A 63 5.82 3.79 22.68
N THR A 64 5.94 4.56 23.77
CA THR A 64 5.46 4.16 25.10
C THR A 64 4.02 4.62 25.39
N ILE A 65 3.40 5.35 24.45
CA ILE A 65 2.02 5.82 24.54
C ILE A 65 1.26 5.45 23.27
N PRO A 66 -0.05 5.25 23.33
CA PRO A 66 -0.85 5.02 22.13
C PRO A 66 -0.74 6.20 21.17
N LEU A 67 -0.40 5.91 19.92
CA LEU A 67 -0.28 6.86 18.82
C LEU A 67 -0.97 6.32 17.58
N ASN A 68 -1.34 7.21 16.68
CA ASN A 68 -1.77 6.87 15.33
C ASN A 68 -0.89 7.61 14.32
N HIS A 69 -0.50 6.92 13.26
CA HIS A 69 0.17 7.49 12.10
C HIS A 69 -0.26 6.73 10.85
N ASP A 70 -0.57 7.46 9.79
CA ASP A 70 -1.26 6.89 8.62
C ASP A 70 -0.38 5.95 7.78
N SER A 71 0.92 6.18 7.74
CA SER A 71 1.84 5.48 6.82
C SER A 71 3.00 4.74 7.51
N ILE A 72 3.36 5.09 8.75
CA ILE A 72 4.48 4.48 9.46
C ILE A 72 3.97 3.53 10.53
N PRO A 73 4.40 2.26 10.54
CA PRO A 73 4.00 1.30 11.56
C PRO A 73 4.45 1.74 12.96
N ILE A 74 3.53 1.61 13.93
CA ILE A 74 3.78 1.96 15.32
C ILE A 74 3.83 0.69 16.16
N VAL A 75 4.88 0.55 16.95
CA VAL A 75 5.02 -0.52 17.94
C VAL A 75 4.90 0.10 19.33
N LEU A 76 3.79 -0.22 20.02
CA LEU A 76 3.59 0.18 21.41
C LEU A 76 4.39 -0.74 22.32
N VAL A 77 5.21 -0.16 23.20
CA VAL A 77 6.09 -0.88 24.11
C VAL A 77 5.99 -0.37 25.53
N ASP A 78 6.30 -1.23 26.50
CA ASP A 78 6.53 -0.81 27.89
C ASP A 78 7.93 -0.19 28.01
N LEU A 79 8.08 0.78 28.91
CA LEU A 79 9.36 1.42 29.20
C LEU A 79 10.44 0.42 29.65
N LYS A 80 10.04 -0.70 30.24
CA LYS A 80 10.94 -1.79 30.68
C LYS A 80 11.34 -2.72 29.55
N LEU A 81 10.83 -2.52 28.35
CA LEU A 81 11.07 -3.35 27.16
C LEU A 81 10.88 -4.85 27.46
N LEU A 82 9.62 -5.25 27.62
CA LEU A 82 9.26 -6.62 27.96
C LEU A 82 9.56 -7.57 26.79
N LYS A 83 9.66 -8.87 27.07
CA LYS A 83 9.96 -9.90 26.06
C LYS A 83 8.98 -9.84 24.86
N LYS A 84 7.69 -9.63 25.11
CA LYS A 84 6.67 -9.43 24.08
C LYS A 84 6.93 -8.20 23.20
N ASP A 85 7.50 -7.13 23.77
CA ASP A 85 7.80 -5.90 23.04
C ASP A 85 8.98 -6.13 22.08
N ILE A 86 10.00 -6.86 22.54
CA ILE A 86 11.14 -7.29 21.71
C ILE A 86 10.67 -8.16 20.54
N GLU A 87 9.75 -9.09 20.80
CA GLU A 87 9.15 -9.93 19.76
C GLU A 87 8.36 -9.11 18.73
N ASN A 88 7.56 -8.14 19.19
CA ASN A 88 6.79 -7.25 18.32
C ASN A 88 7.68 -6.33 17.47
N ILE A 89 8.72 -5.73 18.08
CA ILE A 89 9.70 -4.93 17.35
C ILE A 89 10.45 -5.80 16.34
N SER A 90 10.89 -7.01 16.73
CA SER A 90 11.55 -7.95 15.81
C SER A 90 10.69 -8.28 14.59
N LYS A 91 9.40 -8.54 14.81
CA LYS A 91 8.44 -8.75 13.72
C LYS A 91 8.34 -7.52 12.82
N SER A 92 8.28 -6.32 13.37
CA SER A 92 8.20 -5.09 12.59
C SER A 92 9.48 -4.80 11.81
N ILE A 93 10.66 -5.11 12.35
CA ILE A 93 11.94 -4.98 11.66
C ILE A 93 12.03 -5.96 10.47
N THR A 94 11.59 -7.22 10.67
CA THR A 94 11.67 -8.27 9.67
C THR A 94 10.53 -8.24 8.66
N ASN A 95 9.36 -7.73 9.07
CA ASN A 95 8.10 -7.90 8.34
C ASN A 95 7.72 -6.73 7.42
N ASN A 96 8.47 -5.62 7.35
CA ASN A 96 8.03 -4.55 6.44
C ASN A 96 7.94 -5.03 4.98
N SER A 97 8.88 -5.83 4.49
CA SER A 97 8.76 -6.44 3.16
C SER A 97 7.70 -7.56 3.10
N HIS A 98 7.52 -8.33 4.18
CA HIS A 98 6.53 -9.40 4.23
C HIS A 98 5.10 -8.93 4.52
N ILE A 99 4.90 -7.86 5.30
CA ILE A 99 3.57 -7.29 5.53
C ILE A 99 3.05 -6.67 4.25
N TYR A 100 3.86 -5.87 3.56
CA TYR A 100 3.48 -5.31 2.26
C TYR A 100 3.28 -6.40 1.20
N SER A 101 4.14 -7.42 1.14
CA SER A 101 3.96 -8.54 0.22
C SER A 101 2.65 -9.27 0.49
N ASN A 102 2.32 -9.59 1.75
CA ASN A 102 1.06 -10.26 2.11
C ASN A 102 -0.18 -9.37 1.88
N LEU A 103 -0.06 -8.04 2.09
CA LEU A 103 -1.14 -7.10 1.77
C LEU A 103 -1.39 -7.04 0.26
N LEU A 104 -0.33 -7.01 -0.54
CA LEU A 104 -0.44 -7.00 -2.00
C LEU A 104 -1.07 -8.31 -2.52
N ASP A 105 -0.66 -9.46 -2.00
CA ASP A 105 -1.26 -10.76 -2.32
C ASP A 105 -2.76 -10.81 -1.93
N ASN A 106 -3.16 -10.06 -0.89
CA ASN A 106 -4.56 -9.93 -0.51
C ASN A 106 -5.34 -8.98 -1.41
N PHE A 107 -4.74 -7.93 -1.98
CA PHE A 107 -5.45 -6.95 -2.81
C PHE A 107 -5.51 -7.36 -4.29
N PHE A 108 -4.50 -8.04 -4.79
CA PHE A 108 -4.44 -8.51 -6.17
C PHE A 108 -4.84 -9.98 -6.28
N ASP A 109 -5.48 -10.34 -7.39
CA ASP A 109 -5.95 -11.69 -7.65
C ASP A 109 -5.84 -11.98 -9.16
N LYS A 110 -5.29 -13.15 -9.48
CA LYS A 110 -5.10 -13.58 -10.88
C LYS A 110 -6.41 -13.59 -11.68
N ASN A 111 -7.53 -13.93 -11.02
CA ASN A 111 -8.84 -13.95 -11.67
C ASN A 111 -9.36 -12.54 -12.01
N LEU A 112 -8.81 -11.51 -11.36
CA LEU A 112 -9.14 -10.10 -11.57
C LEU A 112 -8.11 -9.37 -12.43
N PHE A 113 -7.21 -10.09 -13.07
CA PHE A 113 -6.22 -9.57 -13.98
C PHE A 113 -6.65 -9.82 -15.44
N ILE A 114 -6.69 -8.76 -16.24
CA ILE A 114 -7.21 -8.77 -17.60
C ILE A 114 -6.15 -8.14 -18.50
N VAL A 115 -5.72 -8.86 -19.52
CA VAL A 115 -4.79 -8.33 -20.52
C VAL A 115 -5.50 -8.25 -21.85
N ASN A 116 -5.42 -7.09 -22.47
CA ASN A 116 -5.88 -6.80 -23.82
C ASN A 116 -7.29 -7.38 -24.15
N PRO A 117 -8.32 -7.03 -23.34
CA PRO A 117 -9.68 -7.51 -23.57
C PRO A 117 -10.23 -7.01 -24.91
N LYS A 118 -11.10 -7.79 -25.55
CA LYS A 118 -11.83 -7.33 -26.73
C LYS A 118 -12.97 -6.41 -26.31
N ILE A 119 -12.72 -5.12 -26.32
CA ILE A 119 -13.64 -4.06 -25.94
C ILE A 119 -13.67 -2.97 -27.01
N LYS A 120 -14.74 -2.20 -27.06
CA LYS A 120 -14.89 -1.08 -27.99
C LYS A 120 -14.56 0.26 -27.36
N ASP A 121 -14.89 0.40 -26.10
CA ASP A 121 -14.79 1.66 -25.37
C ASP A 121 -14.59 1.46 -23.86
N LYS A 122 -14.47 2.56 -23.14
CA LYS A 122 -14.37 2.66 -21.68
C LYS A 122 -15.51 1.96 -20.96
N ASP A 123 -16.74 2.14 -21.40
CA ASP A 123 -17.92 1.64 -20.72
C ASP A 123 -18.01 0.12 -20.79
N GLU A 124 -17.65 -0.48 -21.94
CA GLU A 124 -17.52 -1.93 -22.05
C GLU A 124 -16.44 -2.48 -21.13
N LEU A 125 -15.31 -1.76 -20.97
CA LEU A 125 -14.24 -2.16 -20.06
C LEU A 125 -14.67 -2.10 -18.59
N ILE A 126 -15.27 -0.98 -18.16
CA ILE A 126 -15.79 -0.83 -16.81
C ILE A 126 -16.81 -1.93 -16.51
N LYS A 127 -17.72 -2.20 -17.42
CA LYS A 127 -18.72 -3.27 -17.27
C LYS A 127 -18.07 -4.65 -17.15
N LEU A 128 -17.06 -4.95 -17.97
CA LEU A 128 -16.32 -6.21 -17.89
C LEU A 128 -15.65 -6.39 -16.53
N MET A 129 -14.98 -5.34 -16.03
CA MET A 129 -14.29 -5.37 -14.74
C MET A 129 -15.27 -5.50 -13.55
N CYS A 130 -16.39 -4.77 -13.58
CA CYS A 130 -17.46 -4.92 -12.59
C CYS A 130 -18.05 -6.32 -12.57
N ASN A 131 -18.30 -6.91 -13.74
CA ASN A 131 -18.81 -8.28 -13.84
C ASN A 131 -17.85 -9.30 -13.24
N LYS A 132 -16.53 -9.16 -13.47
CA LYS A 132 -15.53 -10.04 -12.84
C LYS A 132 -15.54 -9.94 -11.33
N LEU A 133 -15.62 -8.73 -10.78
CA LEU A 133 -15.71 -8.51 -9.32
C LEU A 133 -16.99 -9.11 -8.73
N THR A 134 -18.12 -8.97 -9.41
CA THR A 134 -19.41 -9.55 -8.99
C THR A 134 -19.39 -11.07 -9.05
N GLN A 135 -18.89 -11.68 -10.14
CA GLN A 135 -18.76 -13.12 -10.29
C GLN A 135 -17.82 -13.76 -9.25
N SER A 136 -16.84 -13.00 -8.78
CA SER A 136 -15.91 -13.41 -7.71
C SER A 136 -16.45 -13.13 -6.30
N GLU A 137 -17.71 -12.71 -6.17
CA GLU A 137 -18.37 -12.38 -4.89
C GLU A 137 -17.59 -11.36 -4.04
N ILE A 138 -16.94 -10.40 -4.70
CA ILE A 138 -16.15 -9.34 -4.06
C ILE A 138 -17.01 -8.12 -3.80
N VAL A 139 -18.00 -7.90 -4.66
CA VAL A 139 -18.89 -6.73 -4.62
C VAL A 139 -20.35 -7.16 -4.75
N PHE A 140 -21.24 -6.27 -4.31
CA PHE A 140 -22.68 -6.45 -4.52
C PHE A 140 -23.08 -6.13 -5.98
N PRO A 141 -24.21 -6.64 -6.49
CA PRO A 141 -24.68 -6.35 -7.85
C PRO A 141 -24.85 -4.85 -8.18
N SER A 142 -25.13 -4.01 -7.18
CA SER A 142 -25.24 -2.56 -7.32
C SER A 142 -23.90 -1.84 -7.52
N PHE A 143 -22.78 -2.52 -7.39
CA PHE A 143 -21.45 -1.93 -7.52
C PHE A 143 -21.24 -1.26 -8.88
N ALA A 144 -21.63 -1.91 -9.96
CA ALA A 144 -21.47 -1.38 -11.31
C ALA A 144 -22.22 -0.04 -11.49
N GLU A 145 -23.46 0.05 -11.00
CA GLU A 145 -24.26 1.29 -11.05
C GLU A 145 -23.53 2.42 -10.32
N SER A 146 -22.99 2.15 -9.12
CA SER A 146 -22.24 3.13 -8.33
C SER A 146 -20.95 3.59 -9.01
N VAL A 147 -20.21 2.67 -9.69
CA VAL A 147 -19.00 3.01 -10.45
C VAL A 147 -19.34 3.90 -11.65
N PHE A 148 -20.36 3.53 -12.44
CA PHE A 148 -20.80 4.35 -13.56
C PHE A 148 -21.30 5.72 -13.14
N TYR A 149 -22.05 5.79 -12.05
CA TYR A 149 -22.49 7.07 -11.48
C TYR A 149 -21.29 7.92 -11.08
N ARG A 150 -20.31 7.34 -10.37
CA ARG A 150 -19.06 8.05 -9.99
C ARG A 150 -18.30 8.55 -11.21
N GLU A 151 -18.14 7.74 -12.23
CA GLU A 151 -17.43 8.07 -13.47
C GLU A 151 -18.14 9.18 -14.26
N SER A 152 -19.47 9.23 -14.22
CA SER A 152 -20.27 10.28 -14.88
C SER A 152 -20.13 11.66 -14.26
N LEU A 153 -19.79 11.75 -12.97
CA LEU A 153 -19.59 13.03 -12.28
C LEU A 153 -18.25 13.68 -12.63
N SER A 154 -17.22 12.90 -12.79
CA SER A 154 -15.89 13.33 -13.17
C SER A 154 -15.06 12.11 -13.59
N SER A 155 -14.31 12.21 -14.65
CA SER A 155 -13.44 11.17 -15.14
C SER A 155 -12.46 10.72 -14.06
N THR A 156 -12.22 9.40 -13.99
CA THR A 156 -11.32 8.81 -12.97
C THR A 156 -9.91 8.55 -13.51
N ASN A 157 -9.57 9.02 -14.71
CA ASN A 157 -8.18 9.00 -15.14
C ASN A 157 -7.35 10.00 -14.31
N ILE A 158 -6.16 9.59 -13.95
CA ILE A 158 -5.21 10.43 -13.21
C ILE A 158 -4.32 11.20 -14.19
N ASP A 159 -3.94 10.51 -15.27
CA ASP A 159 -3.12 11.06 -16.34
C ASP A 159 -3.43 10.31 -17.66
N ASP A 160 -2.55 10.42 -18.66
CA ASP A 160 -2.66 9.77 -19.96
C ASP A 160 -2.25 8.28 -19.95
N PHE A 161 -2.07 7.69 -18.79
CA PHE A 161 -1.67 6.30 -18.64
C PHE A 161 -2.60 5.48 -17.74
N LEU A 162 -3.04 6.07 -16.63
CA LEU A 162 -3.72 5.39 -15.55
C LEU A 162 -5.13 5.92 -15.30
N ALA A 163 -6.11 5.02 -15.19
CA ALA A 163 -7.43 5.31 -14.63
C ALA A 163 -7.72 4.43 -13.41
N ILE A 164 -8.44 5.00 -12.44
CA ILE A 164 -8.82 4.32 -11.19
C ILE A 164 -10.33 4.36 -10.94
N PRO A 165 -11.16 3.70 -11.77
CA PRO A 165 -12.60 3.65 -11.54
C PRO A 165 -12.92 3.01 -10.19
N HIS A 166 -13.89 3.60 -9.47
CA HIS A 166 -14.29 3.18 -8.12
C HIS A 166 -15.73 3.60 -7.83
N PRO A 167 -16.43 2.96 -6.89
CA PRO A 167 -17.80 3.38 -6.52
C PRO A 167 -17.79 4.66 -5.68
N MET A 168 -18.97 5.28 -5.54
CA MET A 168 -19.13 6.45 -4.67
C MET A 168 -18.88 6.16 -3.19
N GLU A 169 -19.16 4.95 -2.74
CA GLU A 169 -19.06 4.54 -1.35
C GLU A 169 -18.21 3.27 -1.18
N LEU A 170 -17.57 3.12 -0.04
CA LEU A 170 -16.79 1.94 0.31
C LEU A 170 -17.73 0.77 0.69
N SER A 171 -18.39 0.18 -0.29
CA SER A 171 -19.47 -0.80 -0.12
C SER A 171 -19.10 -2.21 -0.59
N SER A 172 -17.81 -2.49 -0.82
CA SER A 172 -17.39 -3.82 -1.26
C SER A 172 -17.37 -4.84 -0.10
N ILE A 173 -17.65 -6.11 -0.41
CA ILE A 173 -17.64 -7.21 0.55
C ILE A 173 -16.19 -7.49 1.01
N ARG A 174 -15.25 -7.43 0.07
CA ARG A 174 -13.82 -7.59 0.31
C ARG A 174 -13.05 -6.53 -0.48
N THR A 175 -11.89 -6.13 0.03
CA THR A 175 -10.99 -5.23 -0.71
C THR A 175 -10.23 -6.02 -1.76
N LYS A 176 -10.44 -5.64 -3.03
CA LYS A 176 -9.70 -6.16 -4.19
C LYS A 176 -9.53 -5.08 -5.24
N ILE A 177 -8.49 -5.24 -6.04
CA ILE A 177 -8.21 -4.38 -7.19
C ILE A 177 -8.31 -5.23 -8.46
N CYS A 178 -9.24 -4.86 -9.33
CA CYS A 178 -9.31 -5.46 -10.65
C CYS A 178 -8.42 -4.67 -11.60
N ILE A 179 -7.53 -5.36 -12.31
CA ILE A 179 -6.53 -4.75 -13.18
C ILE A 179 -6.87 -5.03 -14.64
N SER A 180 -6.76 -4.01 -15.48
CA SER A 180 -6.72 -4.20 -16.93
C SER A 180 -5.54 -3.48 -17.55
N ILE A 181 -4.76 -4.20 -18.37
CA ILE A 181 -3.66 -3.66 -19.17
C ILE A 181 -4.05 -3.77 -20.63
N LEU A 182 -3.89 -2.68 -21.38
CA LEU A 182 -4.26 -2.59 -22.79
C LEU A 182 -3.01 -2.48 -23.65
N ASN A 183 -2.97 -3.19 -24.78
CA ASN A 183 -1.90 -3.00 -25.77
C ASN A 183 -1.99 -1.63 -26.41
N GLU A 184 -3.20 -1.25 -26.84
CA GLU A 184 -3.48 0.08 -27.38
C GLU A 184 -4.28 0.90 -26.35
N PRO A 185 -3.91 2.16 -26.10
CA PRO A 185 -4.63 3.01 -25.17
C PRO A 185 -6.05 3.31 -25.71
N ILE A 186 -6.99 3.47 -24.78
CA ILE A 186 -8.37 3.85 -25.12
C ILE A 186 -8.69 5.25 -24.58
N TYR A 187 -9.58 5.97 -25.24
CA TYR A 187 -10.09 7.23 -24.73
C TYR A 187 -10.85 7.01 -23.42
N TRP A 188 -10.41 7.71 -22.37
CA TRP A 188 -11.06 7.68 -21.06
C TRP A 188 -11.87 8.94 -20.81
N SER A 189 -11.39 10.07 -21.29
CA SER A 189 -12.08 11.35 -21.39
C SER A 189 -11.92 11.94 -22.79
N GLU A 190 -12.47 13.14 -23.04
CA GLU A 190 -12.37 13.80 -24.35
C GLU A 190 -10.92 14.03 -24.78
N ASP A 191 -10.03 14.36 -23.82
CA ASP A 191 -8.66 14.78 -24.09
C ASP A 191 -7.59 13.80 -23.56
N SER A 192 -7.98 12.63 -23.03
CA SER A 192 -7.03 11.72 -22.38
C SER A 192 -7.30 10.26 -22.72
N THR A 193 -6.23 9.53 -22.98
CA THR A 193 -6.26 8.07 -23.17
C THR A 193 -5.59 7.36 -22.00
N VAL A 194 -5.95 6.10 -21.73
CA VAL A 194 -5.32 5.30 -20.70
C VAL A 194 -4.95 3.91 -21.21
N LYS A 195 -3.95 3.32 -20.59
CA LYS A 195 -3.43 1.98 -20.90
C LYS A 195 -3.53 1.02 -19.71
N LEU A 196 -3.43 1.55 -18.50
CA LEU A 196 -3.59 0.81 -17.25
C LEU A 196 -4.87 1.24 -16.53
N ILE A 197 -5.71 0.29 -16.19
CA ILE A 197 -6.91 0.53 -15.41
C ILE A 197 -6.86 -0.28 -14.11
N MET A 198 -7.00 0.40 -12.98
CA MET A 198 -7.02 -0.20 -11.65
C MET A 198 -8.36 0.10 -10.98
N MET A 199 -9.34 -0.79 -11.15
CA MET A 199 -10.66 -0.62 -10.53
C MET A 199 -10.62 -1.01 -9.05
N LEU A 200 -10.95 -0.06 -8.18
CA LEU A 200 -10.86 -0.23 -6.74
C LEU A 200 -12.20 -0.70 -6.15
N ALA A 201 -12.21 -1.91 -5.62
CA ALA A 201 -13.29 -2.45 -4.80
C ALA A 201 -12.82 -2.48 -3.34
N ILE A 202 -13.28 -1.55 -2.51
CA ILE A 202 -12.75 -1.31 -1.18
C ILE A 202 -13.80 -1.61 -0.13
N ASN A 203 -13.45 -2.46 0.84
CA ASN A 203 -14.24 -2.66 2.05
C ASN A 203 -13.91 -1.57 3.07
N LYS A 204 -14.93 -1.01 3.73
CA LYS A 204 -14.77 0.05 4.72
C LYS A 204 -13.83 -0.29 5.89
N ASP A 205 -13.75 -1.58 6.26
CA ASP A 205 -12.92 -2.03 7.37
C ASP A 205 -11.42 -2.09 7.02
N ASP A 206 -11.09 -2.06 5.72
CA ASP A 206 -9.72 -2.04 5.21
C ASP A 206 -9.20 -0.64 4.86
N TYR A 207 -9.96 0.42 5.18
CA TYR A 207 -9.63 1.80 4.79
C TYR A 207 -8.19 2.21 5.16
N ILE A 208 -7.71 1.81 6.33
CA ILE A 208 -6.33 2.12 6.78
C ILE A 208 -5.27 1.42 5.91
N LYS A 209 -5.57 0.24 5.38
CA LYS A 209 -4.63 -0.53 4.56
C LYS A 209 -4.50 0.01 3.12
N ILE A 210 -5.41 0.88 2.71
CA ILE A 210 -5.48 1.43 1.35
C ILE A 210 -4.35 2.41 1.08
N ASN A 211 -3.75 3.03 2.09
CA ASN A 211 -2.62 3.94 1.90
C ASN A 211 -1.50 3.29 1.08
N SER A 212 -1.24 1.98 1.30
CA SER A 212 -0.28 1.23 0.49
C SER A 212 -0.62 1.19 -1.02
N ILE A 213 -1.90 1.24 -1.36
CA ILE A 213 -2.37 1.28 -2.76
C ILE A 213 -2.07 2.65 -3.36
N TYR A 214 -2.31 3.72 -2.61
CA TYR A 214 -2.00 5.08 -3.07
C TYR A 214 -0.50 5.28 -3.27
N ASP A 215 0.36 4.71 -2.41
CA ASP A 215 1.81 4.74 -2.59
C ASP A 215 2.23 4.05 -3.89
N ILE A 216 1.62 2.91 -4.23
CA ILE A 216 1.84 2.22 -5.50
C ILE A 216 1.39 3.10 -6.68
N LEU A 217 0.19 3.68 -6.60
CA LEU A 217 -0.34 4.56 -7.64
C LEU A 217 0.58 5.75 -7.89
N LEU A 218 1.07 6.42 -6.82
CA LEU A 218 2.00 7.53 -6.94
C LEU A 218 3.31 7.12 -7.62
N LYS A 219 3.86 5.96 -7.31
CA LYS A 219 5.07 5.46 -7.97
C LYS A 219 4.83 5.17 -9.45
N ILE A 220 3.70 4.54 -9.81
CA ILE A 220 3.31 4.32 -11.20
C ILE A 220 3.15 5.66 -11.96
N ILE A 221 2.58 6.68 -11.32
CA ILE A 221 2.38 8.00 -11.92
C ILE A 221 3.71 8.71 -12.22
N HIS A 222 4.70 8.58 -11.33
CA HIS A 222 5.93 9.36 -11.41
C HIS A 222 7.11 8.65 -12.06
N ASP A 223 7.03 7.33 -12.32
CA ASP A 223 8.14 6.53 -12.83
C ASP A 223 7.81 5.90 -14.20
N ASN A 224 8.47 6.41 -15.24
CA ASN A 224 8.27 5.93 -16.60
C ASN A 224 8.79 4.51 -16.81
N ASP A 225 9.85 4.08 -16.13
CA ASP A 225 10.38 2.72 -16.25
C ASP A 225 9.40 1.69 -15.70
N ILE A 226 8.68 2.06 -14.62
CA ILE A 226 7.59 1.24 -14.06
C ILE A 226 6.43 1.17 -15.06
N ARG A 227 6.02 2.29 -15.67
CA ARG A 227 4.96 2.33 -16.69
C ARG A 227 5.28 1.45 -17.89
N ASP A 228 6.51 1.54 -18.38
CA ASP A 228 6.98 0.73 -19.50
C ASP A 228 7.00 -0.76 -19.15
N SER A 229 7.46 -1.10 -17.95
CA SER A 229 7.45 -2.47 -17.45
C SER A 229 6.03 -3.03 -17.35
N ILE A 230 5.08 -2.26 -16.80
CA ILE A 230 3.66 -2.64 -16.70
C ILE A 230 3.03 -2.76 -18.11
N SER A 231 3.33 -1.83 -19.01
CA SER A 231 2.79 -1.82 -20.37
C SER A 231 3.16 -3.06 -21.20
N ASN A 232 4.30 -3.64 -20.90
CA ASN A 232 4.81 -4.86 -21.56
C ASN A 232 4.43 -6.15 -20.79
N CYS A 233 3.65 -6.01 -19.73
CA CYS A 233 3.29 -7.13 -18.87
C CYS A 233 2.11 -7.91 -19.46
N ASN A 234 2.28 -9.22 -19.67
CA ASN A 234 1.29 -10.08 -20.30
C ASN A 234 0.70 -11.14 -19.36
N ASP A 235 1.18 -11.21 -18.12
CA ASP A 235 0.72 -12.18 -17.13
C ASP A 235 0.72 -11.57 -15.71
N PHE A 236 -0.08 -12.18 -14.84
CA PHE A 236 -0.30 -11.73 -13.48
C PHE A 236 0.96 -11.82 -12.60
N ASP A 237 1.74 -12.88 -12.75
CA ASP A 237 2.90 -13.13 -11.87
C ASP A 237 4.00 -12.08 -12.14
N ASN A 238 4.20 -11.72 -13.41
CA ASN A 238 5.08 -10.63 -13.80
C ASN A 238 4.57 -9.28 -13.29
N PHE A 239 3.29 -8.96 -13.48
CA PHE A 239 2.68 -7.75 -12.94
C PHE A 239 2.87 -7.66 -11.43
N LEU A 240 2.54 -8.72 -10.69
CA LEU A 240 2.68 -8.75 -9.23
C LEU A 240 4.14 -8.58 -8.78
N SER A 241 5.09 -9.15 -9.54
CA SER A 241 6.53 -8.97 -9.29
C SER A 241 6.95 -7.51 -9.45
N ILE A 242 6.48 -6.82 -10.50
CA ILE A 242 6.73 -5.39 -10.70
C ILE A 242 6.17 -4.60 -9.51
N ILE A 243 4.90 -4.83 -9.15
CA ILE A 243 4.28 -4.14 -8.03
C ILE A 243 5.02 -4.39 -6.70
N LYS A 244 5.47 -5.62 -6.45
CA LYS A 244 6.25 -5.95 -5.25
C LYS A 244 7.65 -5.32 -5.24
N SER A 245 8.23 -5.04 -6.39
CA SER A 245 9.55 -4.40 -6.48
C SER A 245 9.53 -2.90 -6.18
N ILE A 246 8.37 -2.27 -6.27
CA ILE A 246 8.18 -0.83 -6.05
C ILE A 246 7.66 -0.48 -4.64
N VAL A 247 7.45 -1.47 -3.78
CA VAL A 247 7.00 -1.32 -2.39
C VAL A 247 8.11 -1.78 -1.44
#